data_fd6d43de33001415e91eaf01ef094cde
#
_entry.id   fd6d43de33001415e91eaf01ef094cde
#
_cell.length_a   1.000
_cell.length_b   1.000
_cell.length_c   1.000
_cell.angle_alpha   90.00
_cell.angle_beta   90.00
_cell.angle_gamma   90.00
#
_symmetry.space_group_name_H-M   'P 1'
#
loop_
_entity.id
_entity.type
_entity.pdbx_description
1 polymer ?
#
loop_
_entity_poly.entity_id
_entity_poly.type
_entity_poly.pdbx_seq_one_letter_code
_entity_poly.pdbx_strand_id
1 'polypeptide(L)'
;MIALLLLACGQQQQHTTPDPISSSFRPAVLVEEFIYEVEDAKTPQCHASTIAASGEWLVAAWFGGTAEKNKDVGIWLSRHDGQRWSEPVEVVNGVQDEQLRYPCWNPVLFQARKGPLMLFYKVGPNPREWWGMLTTSADQGASWSEPVRLPEGIYGPIKNKPIQLASGELLCPTSTEHDGWKVQIERTPDLGKSWSSTGDLNDGKTFAAIQPTILNHGHGVLQILCRTRQGVISQCWSEDNGHSWSAMTATDLPNPNSGIDAVSLKDGRHLLVYNPTGGDWGHRVPLSVAISSDGHTWTRLFDLEPLLDPETAEEEEYSYPSIIQAPDGKVHIVYTWNRQTVKHVVLDPTRIQEG
;
A
#
# COMPACT_ATOMS: atom_id res chain seq x y z
N MET A 1 25.09 -55.31 16.86
CA MET A 1 24.60 -54.42 15.82
C MET A 1 23.26 -53.85 16.30
N ILE A 2 23.30 -52.64 16.86
CA ILE A 2 22.11 -51.95 17.41
C ILE A 2 21.78 -50.85 16.42
N ALA A 3 20.61 -50.92 15.81
CA ALA A 3 20.11 -49.92 14.89
C ALA A 3 19.48 -48.78 15.69
N LEU A 4 20.03 -47.56 15.55
CA LEU A 4 19.43 -46.33 16.05
C LEU A 4 18.36 -45.86 15.05
N LEU A 5 17.10 -45.87 15.48
CA LEU A 5 16.01 -45.16 14.79
C LEU A 5 16.10 -43.67 15.18
N LEU A 6 16.41 -42.82 14.22
CA LEU A 6 16.22 -41.38 14.30
C LEU A 6 14.75 -41.04 14.02
N LEU A 7 14.02 -40.67 15.07
CA LEU A 7 12.71 -40.03 14.93
C LEU A 7 12.91 -38.56 14.46
N ALA A 8 12.57 -38.27 13.23
CA ALA A 8 12.42 -36.91 12.74
C ALA A 8 11.14 -36.31 13.32
N CYS A 9 11.29 -35.40 14.28
CA CYS A 9 10.19 -34.60 14.81
C CYS A 9 9.86 -33.50 13.79
N GLY A 10 8.87 -33.74 12.93
CA GLY A 10 8.29 -32.72 12.09
C GLY A 10 7.49 -31.74 12.96
N GLN A 11 7.98 -30.52 13.11
CA GLN A 11 7.17 -29.44 13.66
C GLN A 11 6.08 -29.09 12.64
N GLN A 12 4.86 -29.55 12.89
CA GLN A 12 3.66 -29.01 12.25
C GLN A 12 3.52 -27.55 12.74
N GLN A 13 3.67 -26.60 11.84
CA GLN A 13 3.23 -25.22 12.08
C GLN A 13 1.71 -25.27 12.34
N GLN A 14 1.33 -24.96 13.58
CA GLN A 14 -0.06 -24.77 13.94
C GLN A 14 -0.55 -23.51 13.21
N HIS A 15 -1.40 -23.68 12.22
CA HIS A 15 -2.25 -22.63 11.68
C HIS A 15 -3.19 -22.18 12.82
N THR A 16 -2.85 -21.10 13.48
CA THR A 16 -3.77 -20.44 14.40
C THR A 16 -4.86 -19.78 13.55
N THR A 17 -6.07 -20.33 13.61
CA THR A 17 -7.25 -19.64 13.10
C THR A 17 -7.39 -18.31 13.86
N PRO A 18 -7.60 -17.17 13.16
CA PRO A 18 -7.81 -15.91 13.83
C PRO A 18 -9.04 -15.97 14.74
N ASP A 19 -8.96 -15.34 15.93
CA ASP A 19 -10.09 -15.22 16.83
C ASP A 19 -11.31 -14.60 16.14
N PRO A 20 -12.54 -15.06 16.42
CA PRO A 20 -13.75 -14.51 15.84
C PRO A 20 -13.89 -13.02 16.24
N ILE A 21 -13.99 -12.17 15.24
CA ILE A 21 -13.98 -10.71 15.39
C ILE A 21 -15.32 -10.22 15.93
N SER A 22 -15.25 -9.22 16.81
CA SER A 22 -16.42 -8.46 17.24
C SER A 22 -17.05 -7.74 16.04
N SER A 23 -18.27 -8.10 15.69
CA SER A 23 -19.11 -7.38 14.71
C SER A 23 -19.48 -5.94 15.15
N SER A 24 -19.02 -5.52 16.35
CA SER A 24 -19.42 -4.28 17.01
C SER A 24 -18.92 -3.00 16.31
N PHE A 25 -17.89 -3.08 15.45
CA PHE A 25 -17.30 -1.90 14.80
C PHE A 25 -17.74 -1.67 13.35
N ARG A 26 -18.49 -2.60 12.75
CA ARG A 26 -19.05 -2.39 11.39
C ARG A 26 -19.98 -1.18 11.25
N PRO A 27 -20.62 -0.65 12.32
CA PRO A 27 -21.32 0.63 12.26
C PRO A 27 -20.47 1.83 11.84
N ALA A 28 -19.12 1.71 11.89
CA ALA A 28 -18.22 2.73 11.35
C ALA A 28 -18.18 2.76 9.81
N VAL A 29 -18.54 1.67 9.14
CA VAL A 29 -18.60 1.60 7.66
C VAL A 29 -19.82 2.37 7.18
N LEU A 30 -19.59 3.36 6.31
CA LEU A 30 -20.62 4.20 5.73
C LEU A 30 -20.97 3.80 4.29
N VAL A 31 -19.96 3.42 3.51
CA VAL A 31 -20.08 3.06 2.09
C VAL A 31 -19.18 1.88 1.82
N GLU A 32 -19.68 0.95 1.02
CA GLU A 32 -18.92 -0.12 0.36
C GLU A 32 -19.40 -0.19 -1.08
N GLU A 33 -18.51 0.02 -2.04
CA GLU A 33 -18.86 0.04 -3.46
C GLU A 33 -17.66 -0.40 -4.32
N PHE A 34 -17.90 -0.88 -5.51
CA PHE A 34 -16.87 -1.03 -6.52
C PHE A 34 -16.61 0.31 -7.23
N ILE A 35 -15.36 0.60 -7.57
CA ILE A 35 -15.01 1.77 -8.41
C ILE A 35 -15.56 1.56 -9.82
N TYR A 36 -15.60 0.33 -10.27
CA TYR A 36 -16.27 -0.14 -11.49
C TYR A 36 -16.68 -1.59 -11.29
N GLU A 37 -17.81 -2.00 -11.88
CA GLU A 37 -18.26 -3.38 -11.85
C GLU A 37 -17.32 -4.28 -12.66
N VAL A 38 -17.25 -5.56 -12.31
CA VAL A 38 -16.34 -6.52 -12.98
C VAL A 38 -16.67 -6.63 -14.48
N GLU A 39 -17.97 -6.54 -14.83
CA GLU A 39 -18.45 -6.59 -16.20
C GLU A 39 -18.03 -5.36 -17.03
N ASP A 40 -17.77 -4.23 -16.36
CA ASP A 40 -17.36 -2.96 -16.99
C ASP A 40 -15.83 -2.78 -16.99
N ALA A 41 -15.06 -3.78 -16.51
CA ALA A 41 -13.62 -3.72 -16.43
C ALA A 41 -12.96 -3.47 -17.80
N LYS A 42 -12.10 -2.46 -17.86
CA LYS A 42 -11.36 -2.11 -19.09
C LYS A 42 -10.18 -3.04 -19.37
N THR A 43 -9.78 -3.80 -18.37
CA THR A 43 -8.66 -4.76 -18.45
C THR A 43 -9.02 -6.06 -17.74
N PRO A 44 -8.55 -7.22 -18.24
CA PRO A 44 -8.80 -8.52 -17.61
C PRO A 44 -8.32 -8.62 -16.15
N GLN A 45 -7.22 -7.91 -15.82
CA GLN A 45 -6.68 -7.87 -14.46
C GLN A 45 -6.31 -6.46 -14.06
N CYS A 46 -6.45 -6.17 -12.76
CA CYS A 46 -5.95 -4.96 -12.12
C CYS A 46 -5.25 -5.29 -10.81
N HIS A 47 -4.38 -4.39 -10.34
CA HIS A 47 -3.73 -4.54 -9.02
C HIS A 47 -3.14 -3.22 -8.51
N ALA A 48 -2.73 -3.23 -7.21
CA ALA A 48 -2.01 -2.15 -6.55
C ALA A 48 -2.73 -0.80 -6.62
N SER A 49 -3.94 -0.76 -6.08
CA SER A 49 -4.73 0.45 -6.01
C SER A 49 -4.16 1.50 -5.05
N THR A 50 -4.39 2.77 -5.38
CA THR A 50 -4.03 3.95 -4.58
C THR A 50 -5.15 4.97 -4.63
N ILE A 51 -5.27 5.81 -3.58
CA ILE A 51 -6.31 6.84 -3.50
C ILE A 51 -5.74 8.15 -2.95
N ALA A 52 -6.23 9.28 -3.45
CA ALA A 52 -5.96 10.60 -2.91
C ALA A 52 -7.22 11.48 -2.94
N ALA A 53 -7.35 12.39 -1.98
CA ALA A 53 -8.32 13.48 -2.04
C ALA A 53 -7.67 14.71 -2.66
N SER A 54 -8.27 15.27 -3.71
CA SER A 54 -7.78 16.44 -4.43
C SER A 54 -8.92 17.44 -4.67
N GLY A 55 -8.94 18.53 -3.92
CA GLY A 55 -10.08 19.45 -3.89
C GLY A 55 -11.34 18.72 -3.38
N GLU A 56 -12.40 18.77 -4.16
CA GLU A 56 -13.69 18.09 -3.86
C GLU A 56 -13.75 16.66 -4.44
N TRP A 57 -12.70 16.22 -5.13
CA TRP A 57 -12.65 14.93 -5.78
C TRP A 57 -11.85 13.90 -4.95
N LEU A 58 -12.31 12.66 -4.98
CA LEU A 58 -11.43 11.52 -4.73
C LEU A 58 -10.90 11.03 -6.08
N VAL A 59 -9.64 10.65 -6.06
CA VAL A 59 -8.96 10.10 -7.26
C VAL A 59 -8.37 8.76 -6.86
N ALA A 60 -8.72 7.71 -7.57
CA ALA A 60 -8.17 6.37 -7.39
C ALA A 60 -7.43 5.94 -8.66
N ALA A 61 -6.31 5.24 -8.50
CA ALA A 61 -5.56 4.68 -9.60
C ALA A 61 -5.08 3.27 -9.29
N TRP A 62 -4.81 2.48 -10.32
CA TRP A 62 -4.29 1.11 -10.24
C TRP A 62 -3.53 0.78 -11.52
N PHE A 63 -2.74 -0.28 -11.50
CA PHE A 63 -2.26 -0.82 -12.76
C PHE A 63 -3.22 -1.88 -13.30
N GLY A 64 -3.39 -1.93 -14.61
CA GLY A 64 -4.29 -2.87 -15.28
C GLY A 64 -3.82 -3.23 -16.68
N GLY A 65 -4.07 -4.47 -17.07
CA GLY A 65 -3.72 -5.04 -18.37
C GLY A 65 -4.19 -6.50 -18.47
N THR A 66 -3.69 -7.26 -19.43
CA THR A 66 -4.06 -8.67 -19.61
C THR A 66 -3.68 -9.51 -18.39
N ALA A 67 -2.48 -9.30 -17.84
CA ALA A 67 -2.00 -9.87 -16.57
C ALA A 67 -0.80 -9.06 -16.08
N GLU A 68 -0.55 -9.08 -14.76
CA GLU A 68 0.65 -8.51 -14.18
C GLU A 68 1.92 -8.97 -14.93
N LYS A 69 2.88 -8.07 -15.17
CA LYS A 69 4.11 -8.24 -15.97
C LYS A 69 3.93 -8.19 -17.50
N ASN A 70 2.72 -8.26 -18.02
CA ASN A 70 2.49 -8.14 -19.45
C ASN A 70 2.74 -6.71 -19.93
N LYS A 71 3.25 -6.58 -21.15
CA LYS A 71 3.64 -5.28 -21.74
C LYS A 71 2.48 -4.30 -21.90
N ASP A 72 1.26 -4.78 -21.94
CA ASP A 72 0.03 -3.98 -22.07
C ASP A 72 -0.42 -3.33 -20.76
N VAL A 73 0.23 -3.66 -19.64
CA VAL A 73 -0.10 -3.07 -18.35
C VAL A 73 0.19 -1.57 -18.36
N GLY A 74 -0.85 -0.77 -18.16
CA GLY A 74 -0.80 0.69 -17.98
C GLY A 74 -1.33 1.11 -16.61
N ILE A 75 -1.34 2.40 -16.33
CA ILE A 75 -1.96 2.98 -15.13
C ILE A 75 -3.32 3.55 -15.50
N TRP A 76 -4.33 3.03 -14.83
CA TRP A 76 -5.74 3.40 -14.96
C TRP A 76 -6.18 4.25 -13.78
N LEU A 77 -7.15 5.11 -14.01
CA LEU A 77 -7.63 6.07 -13.02
C LEU A 77 -9.12 6.27 -13.14
N SER A 78 -9.78 6.47 -12.00
CA SER A 78 -11.17 6.92 -11.88
C SER A 78 -11.25 8.06 -10.86
N ARG A 79 -12.23 8.95 -11.02
CA ARG A 79 -12.49 10.11 -10.17
C ARG A 79 -13.90 10.04 -9.61
N HIS A 80 -14.05 10.33 -8.32
CA HIS A 80 -15.36 10.37 -7.66
C HIS A 80 -15.76 11.83 -7.38
N ASP A 81 -16.95 12.23 -7.83
CA ASP A 81 -17.47 13.60 -7.76
C ASP A 81 -18.30 13.90 -6.49
N GLY A 82 -18.25 13.00 -5.52
CA GLY A 82 -19.09 13.02 -4.31
C GLY A 82 -20.37 12.19 -4.45
N GLN A 83 -20.71 11.72 -5.66
CA GLN A 83 -21.89 10.89 -5.94
C GLN A 83 -21.54 9.56 -6.58
N ARG A 84 -20.58 9.54 -7.51
CA ARG A 84 -20.21 8.34 -8.28
C ARG A 84 -18.79 8.40 -8.79
N TRP A 85 -18.24 7.25 -9.07
CA TRP A 85 -16.98 7.07 -9.78
C TRP A 85 -17.16 7.30 -11.29
N SER A 86 -16.20 7.93 -11.93
CA SER A 86 -16.14 8.04 -13.40
C SER A 86 -15.74 6.70 -14.02
N GLU A 87 -16.00 6.54 -15.32
CA GLU A 87 -15.41 5.45 -16.10
C GLU A 87 -13.87 5.46 -15.96
N PRO A 88 -13.24 4.27 -15.82
CA PRO A 88 -11.78 4.16 -15.79
C PRO A 88 -11.15 4.61 -17.13
N VAL A 89 -10.07 5.40 -17.03
CA VAL A 89 -9.27 5.83 -18.19
C VAL A 89 -7.79 5.47 -17.99
N GLU A 90 -7.10 5.04 -19.06
CA GLU A 90 -5.65 4.87 -19.03
C GLU A 90 -5.00 6.27 -19.06
N VAL A 91 -4.22 6.61 -18.04
CA VAL A 91 -3.58 7.94 -17.92
C VAL A 91 -2.12 7.95 -18.32
N VAL A 92 -1.42 6.85 -18.07
CA VAL A 92 -0.03 6.64 -18.50
C VAL A 92 0.22 5.17 -18.81
N ASN A 93 1.19 4.91 -19.64
CA ASN A 93 1.62 3.56 -20.00
C ASN A 93 3.15 3.47 -20.15
N GLY A 94 3.64 2.27 -20.48
CA GLY A 94 5.07 2.00 -20.54
C GLY A 94 5.67 2.02 -21.95
N VAL A 95 5.02 2.66 -22.93
CA VAL A 95 5.55 2.80 -24.30
C VAL A 95 6.83 3.63 -24.25
N GLN A 96 7.91 3.12 -24.83
CA GLN A 96 9.20 3.79 -24.95
C GLN A 96 9.41 4.32 -26.39
N ASP A 97 9.05 3.50 -27.37
CA ASP A 97 9.07 3.82 -28.80
C ASP A 97 8.08 2.91 -29.55
N GLU A 98 8.08 2.95 -30.89
CA GLU A 98 7.16 2.18 -31.74
C GLU A 98 7.25 0.64 -31.56
N GLN A 99 8.36 0.13 -31.04
CA GLN A 99 8.66 -1.31 -30.93
C GLN A 99 8.77 -1.80 -29.48
N LEU A 100 8.97 -0.87 -28.53
CA LEU A 100 9.29 -1.20 -27.15
C LEU A 100 8.25 -0.64 -26.18
N ARG A 101 7.59 -1.53 -25.45
CA ARG A 101 6.71 -1.20 -24.33
C ARG A 101 7.05 -2.09 -23.14
N TYR A 102 7.15 -1.50 -21.97
CA TYR A 102 7.28 -2.18 -20.69
C TYR A 102 5.97 -2.10 -19.89
N PRO A 103 5.73 -3.03 -18.96
CA PRO A 103 4.64 -2.87 -18.00
C PRO A 103 4.85 -1.67 -17.08
N CYS A 104 3.73 -1.07 -16.65
CA CYS A 104 3.67 -0.14 -15.54
C CYS A 104 3.37 -0.87 -14.24
N TRP A 105 3.80 -0.28 -13.08
CA TRP A 105 3.70 -0.90 -11.77
C TRP A 105 3.40 0.12 -10.69
N ASN A 106 2.70 -0.33 -9.63
CA ASN A 106 2.54 0.33 -8.35
C ASN A 106 2.35 1.85 -8.44
N PRO A 107 1.23 2.33 -8.97
CA PRO A 107 0.91 3.75 -8.91
C PRO A 107 0.76 4.20 -7.46
N VAL A 108 1.18 5.43 -7.19
CA VAL A 108 0.98 6.10 -5.91
C VAL A 108 0.50 7.51 -6.16
N LEU A 109 -0.72 7.81 -5.75
CA LEU A 109 -1.29 9.14 -5.77
C LEU A 109 -0.95 9.89 -4.47
N PHE A 110 -0.63 11.16 -4.60
CA PHE A 110 -0.40 12.05 -3.46
C PHE A 110 -0.79 13.49 -3.79
N GLN A 111 -1.66 14.08 -2.96
CA GLN A 111 -2.00 15.50 -3.06
C GLN A 111 -1.04 16.31 -2.19
N ALA A 112 -0.16 17.10 -2.80
CA ALA A 112 0.69 18.01 -2.08
C ALA A 112 -0.14 19.17 -1.47
N ARG A 113 0.14 19.56 -0.22
CA ARG A 113 -0.64 20.59 0.50
C ARG A 113 -0.72 21.95 -0.22
N LYS A 114 0.33 22.33 -0.91
CA LYS A 114 0.40 23.53 -1.75
C LYS A 114 1.06 23.15 -3.07
N GLY A 115 0.36 22.37 -3.88
CA GLY A 115 0.94 21.87 -5.12
C GLY A 115 -0.06 20.99 -5.88
N PRO A 116 0.40 20.36 -6.95
CA PRO A 116 -0.42 19.52 -7.79
C PRO A 116 -0.77 18.19 -7.09
N LEU A 117 -1.74 17.50 -7.63
CA LEU A 117 -1.87 16.05 -7.45
C LEU A 117 -0.72 15.37 -8.19
N MET A 118 0.01 14.51 -7.50
CA MET A 118 1.16 13.79 -8.02
C MET A 118 0.80 12.32 -8.23
N LEU A 119 1.23 11.76 -9.34
CA LEU A 119 1.14 10.33 -9.64
C LEU A 119 2.55 9.80 -9.87
N PHE A 120 3.05 9.04 -8.91
CA PHE A 120 4.26 8.25 -9.04
C PHE A 120 3.90 6.85 -9.56
N TYR A 121 4.73 6.29 -10.42
CA TYR A 121 4.59 4.92 -10.90
C TYR A 121 5.94 4.37 -11.36
N LYS A 122 6.00 3.11 -11.68
CA LYS A 122 7.21 2.46 -12.16
C LYS A 122 6.99 1.97 -13.59
N VAL A 123 8.05 1.98 -14.37
CA VAL A 123 8.09 1.38 -15.71
C VAL A 123 9.31 0.47 -15.78
N GLY A 124 9.17 -0.69 -16.35
CA GLY A 124 10.29 -1.62 -16.50
C GLY A 124 9.83 -3.07 -16.56
N PRO A 125 10.71 -4.00 -16.95
CA PRO A 125 10.36 -5.39 -17.21
C PRO A 125 9.94 -6.16 -15.95
N ASN A 126 10.47 -5.75 -14.78
CA ASN A 126 10.20 -6.39 -13.50
C ASN A 126 10.67 -5.50 -12.34
N PRO A 127 10.33 -5.81 -11.05
CA PRO A 127 10.72 -4.98 -9.90
C PRO A 127 12.22 -4.84 -9.63
N ARG A 128 13.07 -5.64 -10.29
CA ARG A 128 14.54 -5.54 -10.17
C ARG A 128 15.15 -4.57 -11.18
N GLU A 129 14.41 -4.26 -12.26
CA GLU A 129 14.93 -3.51 -13.40
C GLU A 129 14.05 -2.31 -13.77
N TRP A 130 13.04 -1.98 -12.96
CA TRP A 130 12.18 -0.84 -13.17
C TRP A 130 12.84 0.48 -12.76
N TRP A 131 12.27 1.58 -13.21
CA TRP A 131 12.63 2.94 -12.81
C TRP A 131 11.41 3.74 -12.40
N GLY A 132 11.65 4.79 -11.59
CA GLY A 132 10.61 5.68 -11.12
C GLY A 132 10.17 6.69 -12.19
N MET A 133 8.89 6.96 -12.23
CA MET A 133 8.26 7.98 -13.06
C MET A 133 7.36 8.87 -12.21
N LEU A 134 7.22 10.13 -12.61
CA LEU A 134 6.35 11.12 -12.00
C LEU A 134 5.58 11.87 -13.08
N THR A 135 4.27 12.03 -12.90
CA THR A 135 3.44 13.00 -13.60
C THR A 135 2.58 13.77 -12.61
N THR A 136 2.10 14.94 -12.97
CA THR A 136 1.32 15.81 -12.08
C THR A 136 0.07 16.33 -12.75
N SER A 137 -0.96 16.60 -11.95
CA SER A 137 -2.22 17.20 -12.37
C SER A 137 -2.50 18.48 -11.59
N ALA A 138 -2.84 19.55 -12.29
CA ALA A 138 -3.27 20.82 -11.70
C ALA A 138 -4.80 20.95 -11.59
N ASP A 139 -5.55 19.99 -12.14
CA ASP A 139 -7.00 19.99 -12.30
C ASP A 139 -7.66 18.75 -11.66
N GLN A 140 -7.08 18.29 -10.54
CA GLN A 140 -7.67 17.22 -9.71
C GLN A 140 -7.76 15.89 -10.46
N GLY A 141 -6.76 15.58 -11.29
CA GLY A 141 -6.67 14.32 -12.03
C GLY A 141 -7.44 14.28 -13.35
N ALA A 142 -7.99 15.43 -13.84
CA ALA A 142 -8.67 15.47 -15.13
C ALA A 142 -7.67 15.44 -16.30
N SER A 143 -6.54 16.09 -16.16
CA SER A 143 -5.44 16.01 -17.12
C SER A 143 -4.08 15.90 -16.39
N TRP A 144 -3.08 15.42 -17.10
CA TRP A 144 -1.76 15.10 -16.55
C TRP A 144 -0.66 15.72 -17.39
N SER A 145 0.41 16.17 -16.73
CA SER A 145 1.62 16.64 -17.40
C SER A 145 2.32 15.49 -18.14
N GLU A 146 3.24 15.83 -19.07
CA GLU A 146 4.16 14.83 -19.61
C GLU A 146 4.92 14.15 -18.47
N PRO A 147 4.97 12.79 -18.48
CA PRO A 147 5.70 12.05 -17.45
C PRO A 147 7.20 12.31 -17.46
N VAL A 148 7.78 12.44 -16.29
CA VAL A 148 9.23 12.64 -16.10
C VAL A 148 9.82 11.41 -15.41
N ARG A 149 10.91 10.88 -15.97
CA ARG A 149 11.69 9.84 -15.31
C ARG A 149 12.43 10.44 -14.11
N LEU A 150 12.34 9.77 -12.96
CA LEU A 150 13.09 10.17 -11.77
C LEU A 150 14.59 9.92 -11.99
N PRO A 151 15.47 10.63 -11.25
CA PRO A 151 16.91 10.41 -11.32
C PRO A 151 17.30 8.95 -11.11
N GLU A 152 18.45 8.55 -11.65
CA GLU A 152 18.95 7.20 -11.46
C GLU A 152 19.16 6.90 -9.96
N GLY A 153 18.70 5.70 -9.52
CA GLY A 153 18.72 5.29 -8.13
C GLY A 153 17.60 5.88 -7.27
N ILE A 154 16.73 6.71 -7.84
CA ILE A 154 15.52 7.22 -7.19
C ILE A 154 14.29 6.56 -7.82
N TYR A 155 13.45 5.97 -6.97
CA TYR A 155 12.25 5.26 -7.42
C TYR A 155 10.97 6.04 -7.10
N GLY A 156 11.01 7.01 -6.19
CA GLY A 156 9.81 7.60 -5.60
C GLY A 156 9.08 6.61 -4.69
N PRO A 157 7.92 6.98 -4.16
CA PRO A 157 7.16 6.10 -3.28
C PRO A 157 6.73 4.82 -4.02
N ILE A 158 6.83 3.68 -3.36
CA ILE A 158 6.44 2.38 -3.91
C ILE A 158 5.28 1.82 -3.11
N LYS A 159 4.13 1.67 -3.76
CA LYS A 159 2.88 1.12 -3.26
C LYS A 159 2.18 2.07 -2.28
N ASN A 160 2.88 2.63 -1.28
CA ASN A 160 2.29 3.46 -0.24
C ASN A 160 2.62 4.93 -0.43
N LYS A 161 1.69 5.78 -0.01
CA LYS A 161 1.75 7.23 -0.16
C LYS A 161 2.89 7.86 0.64
N PRO A 162 3.48 8.95 0.16
CA PRO A 162 4.38 9.80 0.96
C PRO A 162 3.64 10.44 2.13
N ILE A 163 4.42 10.93 3.10
CA ILE A 163 3.96 11.95 4.03
C ILE A 163 4.62 13.29 3.69
N GLN A 164 3.93 14.40 3.98
CA GLN A 164 4.50 15.74 3.85
C GLN A 164 4.74 16.35 5.22
N LEU A 165 6.01 16.60 5.54
CA LEU A 165 6.42 17.25 6.79
C LEU A 165 5.95 18.71 6.87
N ALA A 166 5.99 19.29 8.06
CA ALA A 166 5.65 20.71 8.27
C ALA A 166 6.54 21.66 7.44
N SER A 167 7.78 21.28 7.16
CA SER A 167 8.71 21.98 6.26
C SER A 167 8.23 22.06 4.81
N GLY A 168 7.30 21.19 4.40
CA GLY A 168 6.88 20.98 3.01
C GLY A 168 7.58 19.82 2.31
N GLU A 169 8.66 19.31 2.88
CA GLU A 169 9.39 18.15 2.36
C GLU A 169 8.52 16.91 2.33
N LEU A 170 8.62 16.10 1.26
CA LEU A 170 8.01 14.79 1.17
C LEU A 170 8.98 13.71 1.61
N LEU A 171 8.50 12.79 2.44
CA LEU A 171 9.15 11.52 2.71
C LEU A 171 8.41 10.44 1.94
N CYS A 172 9.11 9.82 1.02
CA CYS A 172 8.60 8.82 0.10
C CYS A 172 9.04 7.43 0.57
N PRO A 173 8.10 6.58 1.01
CA PRO A 173 8.42 5.22 1.41
C PRO A 173 8.77 4.41 0.16
N THR A 174 10.00 3.89 0.11
CA THR A 174 10.51 3.16 -1.06
C THR A 174 11.16 1.84 -0.68
N SER A 175 11.41 0.99 -1.66
CA SER A 175 12.09 -0.28 -1.46
C SER A 175 12.73 -0.77 -2.76
N THR A 176 13.74 -1.63 -2.64
CA THR A 176 14.42 -2.26 -3.76
C THR A 176 14.36 -3.78 -3.66
N GLU A 177 14.40 -4.45 -4.81
CA GLU A 177 14.42 -5.91 -4.91
C GLU A 177 15.68 -6.43 -5.66
N HIS A 178 16.69 -5.57 -5.85
CA HIS A 178 17.88 -5.87 -6.65
C HIS A 178 18.80 -6.90 -5.98
N ASP A 179 19.14 -6.65 -4.72
CA ASP A 179 20.02 -7.49 -3.90
C ASP A 179 19.36 -7.73 -2.54
N GLY A 180 18.37 -8.60 -2.51
CA GLY A 180 17.47 -8.76 -1.38
C GLY A 180 16.37 -7.68 -1.37
N TRP A 181 15.40 -7.86 -0.47
CA TRP A 181 14.33 -6.89 -0.25
C TRP A 181 14.77 -5.87 0.79
N LYS A 182 14.93 -4.63 0.38
CA LYS A 182 15.46 -3.56 1.21
C LYS A 182 14.59 -2.33 1.17
N VAL A 183 14.34 -1.77 2.34
CA VAL A 183 13.54 -0.57 2.56
C VAL A 183 14.44 0.66 2.61
N GLN A 184 13.98 1.75 2.02
CA GLN A 184 14.62 3.06 2.06
C GLN A 184 13.54 4.14 2.23
N ILE A 185 13.94 5.33 2.66
CA ILE A 185 13.12 6.53 2.60
C ILE A 185 13.80 7.52 1.66
N GLU A 186 13.13 7.85 0.58
CA GLU A 186 13.54 8.91 -0.32
C GLU A 186 12.89 10.23 0.09
N ARG A 187 13.58 11.34 -0.13
CA ARG A 187 13.19 12.66 0.33
C ARG A 187 13.25 13.65 -0.82
N THR A 188 12.23 14.53 -0.90
CA THR A 188 12.23 15.65 -1.84
C THR A 188 11.68 16.91 -1.16
N PRO A 189 12.47 18.01 -1.09
CA PRO A 189 12.03 19.27 -0.48
C PRO A 189 11.20 20.13 -1.43
N ASP A 190 11.15 19.79 -2.72
CA ASP A 190 10.70 20.64 -3.81
C ASP A 190 9.76 19.91 -4.81
N LEU A 191 8.98 18.94 -4.29
CA LEU A 191 7.97 18.17 -5.01
C LEU A 191 8.56 17.40 -6.22
N GLY A 192 9.71 16.77 -6.03
CA GLY A 192 10.29 15.85 -7.00
C GLY A 192 11.34 16.44 -7.93
N LYS A 193 11.79 17.69 -7.72
CA LYS A 193 12.87 18.30 -8.52
C LYS A 193 14.25 17.88 -8.04
N SER A 194 14.43 17.75 -6.72
CA SER A 194 15.65 17.23 -6.11
C SER A 194 15.35 16.11 -5.13
N TRP A 195 16.29 15.20 -4.96
CA TRP A 195 16.11 13.97 -4.21
C TRP A 195 17.32 13.59 -3.38
N SER A 196 17.05 12.93 -2.25
CA SER A 196 18.04 12.22 -1.45
C SER A 196 17.44 10.93 -0.92
N SER A 197 18.26 9.97 -0.47
CA SER A 197 17.83 8.70 0.10
C SER A 197 18.57 8.41 1.41
N THR A 198 17.94 7.71 2.34
CA THR A 198 18.56 7.23 3.58
C THR A 198 19.56 6.10 3.33
N GLY A 199 19.52 5.44 2.18
CA GLY A 199 20.11 4.12 2.01
C GLY A 199 19.24 3.03 2.67
N ASP A 200 19.76 1.79 2.71
CA ASP A 200 19.05 0.61 3.18
C ASP A 200 18.81 0.66 4.70
N LEU A 201 17.57 0.45 5.13
CA LEU A 201 17.17 0.40 6.55
C LEU A 201 17.16 -1.03 7.12
N ASN A 202 17.33 -2.03 6.27
CA ASN A 202 17.43 -3.45 6.63
C ASN A 202 18.44 -4.17 5.74
N ASP A 203 18.88 -5.34 6.19
CA ASP A 203 19.93 -6.14 5.52
C ASP A 203 19.41 -7.03 4.38
N GLY A 204 18.08 -7.12 4.22
CA GLY A 204 17.42 -7.99 3.23
C GLY A 204 17.51 -9.49 3.57
N LYS A 205 18.05 -9.86 4.75
CA LYS A 205 18.26 -11.23 5.22
C LYS A 205 17.52 -11.52 6.53
N THR A 206 17.80 -10.77 7.59
CA THR A 206 17.07 -10.85 8.86
C THR A 206 15.62 -10.48 8.65
N PHE A 207 15.39 -9.39 7.92
CA PHE A 207 14.09 -9.03 7.35
C PHE A 207 14.25 -8.79 5.87
N ALA A 208 13.59 -9.61 5.04
CA ALA A 208 13.35 -9.30 3.64
C ALA A 208 12.05 -8.50 3.57
N ALA A 209 12.17 -7.17 3.67
CA ALA A 209 11.06 -6.23 3.81
C ALA A 209 10.97 -5.27 2.62
N ILE A 210 9.74 -4.93 2.19
CA ILE A 210 9.45 -3.96 1.14
C ILE A 210 8.17 -3.17 1.43
N GLN A 211 7.94 -2.15 0.60
CA GLN A 211 6.70 -1.38 0.52
C GLN A 211 6.30 -0.78 1.89
N PRO A 212 7.18 0.01 2.52
CA PRO A 212 6.87 0.63 3.80
C PRO A 212 5.68 1.58 3.70
N THR A 213 4.89 1.70 4.77
CA THR A 213 3.95 2.78 5.02
C THR A 213 4.45 3.62 6.19
N ILE A 214 4.21 4.94 6.18
CA ILE A 214 4.75 5.86 7.18
C ILE A 214 3.61 6.37 8.06
N LEU A 215 3.76 6.22 9.37
CA LEU A 215 2.93 6.83 10.40
C LEU A 215 3.65 8.02 11.02
N ASN A 216 2.89 9.09 11.29
CA ASN A 216 3.38 10.30 11.93
C ASN A 216 2.76 10.44 13.32
N HIS A 217 3.56 10.27 14.36
CA HIS A 217 3.18 10.37 15.77
C HIS A 217 3.27 11.81 16.31
N GLY A 218 3.63 12.78 15.45
CA GLY A 218 3.86 14.15 15.84
C GLY A 218 5.27 14.38 16.44
N HIS A 219 5.61 15.65 16.67
CA HIS A 219 6.86 16.07 17.32
C HIS A 219 8.15 15.49 16.69
N GLY A 220 8.12 15.15 15.40
CA GLY A 220 9.25 14.57 14.69
C GLY A 220 9.37 13.05 14.80
N VAL A 221 8.47 12.40 15.55
CA VAL A 221 8.45 10.95 15.70
C VAL A 221 7.70 10.32 14.54
N LEU A 222 8.35 9.42 13.82
CA LEU A 222 7.82 8.67 12.70
C LEU A 222 8.02 7.17 12.90
N GLN A 223 7.12 6.38 12.35
CA GLN A 223 7.22 4.93 12.31
C GLN A 223 6.99 4.46 10.88
N ILE A 224 7.74 3.48 10.42
CA ILE A 224 7.40 2.72 9.22
C ILE A 224 6.96 1.33 9.58
N LEU A 225 5.94 0.83 8.87
CA LEU A 225 5.50 -0.56 8.89
C LEU A 225 5.73 -1.15 7.51
N CYS A 226 6.28 -2.37 7.45
CA CYS A 226 6.66 -3.02 6.20
C CYS A 226 6.12 -4.44 6.12
N ARG A 227 5.67 -4.85 4.92
CA ARG A 227 5.45 -6.28 4.65
C ARG A 227 6.79 -7.01 4.61
N THR A 228 6.80 -8.27 5.05
CA THR A 228 8.02 -9.09 5.05
C THR A 228 7.76 -10.51 4.56
N ARG A 229 8.83 -11.21 4.22
CA ARG A 229 8.82 -12.66 3.96
C ARG A 229 8.87 -13.49 5.24
N GLN A 230 9.04 -12.86 6.39
CA GLN A 230 9.17 -13.53 7.69
C GLN A 230 7.82 -13.81 8.37
N GLY A 231 6.69 -13.60 7.66
CA GLY A 231 5.35 -13.92 8.15
C GLY A 231 4.78 -12.91 9.15
N VAL A 232 5.47 -11.78 9.35
CA VAL A 232 5.07 -10.69 10.26
C VAL A 232 5.28 -9.32 9.60
N ILE A 233 4.62 -8.30 10.10
CA ILE A 233 4.94 -6.90 9.78
C ILE A 233 6.19 -6.52 10.54
N SER A 234 7.16 -5.86 9.88
CA SER A 234 8.31 -5.26 10.54
C SER A 234 8.17 -3.74 10.64
N GLN A 235 8.99 -3.14 11.52
CA GLN A 235 8.95 -1.71 11.80
C GLN A 235 10.33 -1.11 12.04
N CYS A 236 10.45 0.20 11.75
CA CYS A 236 11.54 1.06 12.23
C CYS A 236 10.93 2.36 12.75
N TRP A 237 11.64 3.02 13.67
CA TRP A 237 11.25 4.29 14.28
C TRP A 237 12.29 5.37 13.99
N SER A 238 11.82 6.61 13.89
CA SER A 238 12.64 7.82 13.78
C SER A 238 12.14 8.85 14.79
N GLU A 239 13.05 9.60 15.41
CA GLU A 239 12.74 10.67 16.36
C GLU A 239 13.15 12.06 15.82
N ASP A 240 13.63 12.11 14.57
CA ASP A 240 14.24 13.29 13.95
C ASP A 240 13.66 13.64 12.56
N ASN A 241 12.33 13.45 12.37
CA ASN A 241 11.65 13.66 11.10
C ASN A 241 12.20 12.76 9.96
N GLY A 242 12.61 11.52 10.27
CA GLY A 242 13.05 10.54 9.30
C GLY A 242 14.48 10.77 8.77
N HIS A 243 15.32 11.54 9.46
CA HIS A 243 16.74 11.66 9.11
C HIS A 243 17.54 10.44 9.53
N SER A 244 17.22 9.87 10.68
CA SER A 244 17.76 8.58 11.14
C SER A 244 16.66 7.64 11.57
N TRP A 245 16.93 6.33 11.52
CA TRP A 245 15.98 5.28 11.80
C TRP A 245 16.59 4.21 12.72
N SER A 246 15.78 3.66 13.60
CA SER A 246 16.17 2.53 14.42
C SER A 246 16.44 1.28 13.57
N ALA A 247 17.11 0.29 14.15
CA ALA A 247 17.16 -1.05 13.56
C ALA A 247 15.75 -1.59 13.35
N MET A 248 15.55 -2.35 12.25
CA MET A 248 14.28 -2.99 11.94
C MET A 248 13.98 -4.10 12.95
N THR A 249 12.75 -4.13 13.46
CA THR A 249 12.24 -5.14 14.39
C THR A 249 10.91 -5.71 13.91
N ALA A 250 10.54 -6.90 14.41
CA ALA A 250 9.21 -7.46 14.18
C ALA A 250 8.16 -6.73 15.03
N THR A 251 6.92 -6.69 14.55
CA THR A 251 5.72 -6.45 15.34
C THR A 251 5.06 -7.79 15.69
N ASP A 252 4.00 -7.76 16.51
CA ASP A 252 3.16 -8.95 16.78
C ASP A 252 2.10 -9.20 15.69
N LEU A 253 2.05 -8.34 14.67
CA LEU A 253 1.08 -8.44 13.58
C LEU A 253 1.55 -9.45 12.53
N PRO A 254 0.76 -10.50 12.24
CA PRO A 254 1.06 -11.43 11.16
C PRO A 254 0.93 -10.74 9.80
N ASN A 255 1.68 -11.23 8.81
CA ASN A 255 1.59 -10.79 7.42
C ASN A 255 1.96 -11.94 6.48
N PRO A 256 1.13 -12.25 5.47
CA PRO A 256 1.38 -13.34 4.53
C PRO A 256 2.26 -12.91 3.36
N ASN A 257 3.17 -11.96 3.56
CA ASN A 257 3.90 -11.29 2.50
C ASN A 257 2.95 -10.58 1.50
N SER A 258 1.97 -9.88 2.04
CA SER A 258 1.02 -9.04 1.28
C SER A 258 1.22 -7.56 1.60
N GLY A 259 0.89 -6.70 0.62
CA GLY A 259 0.95 -5.25 0.79
C GLY A 259 0.02 -4.77 1.90
N ILE A 260 0.49 -3.83 2.70
CA ILE A 260 -0.24 -3.15 3.78
C ILE A 260 -0.31 -1.66 3.48
N ASP A 261 -1.22 -0.93 4.10
CA ASP A 261 -1.14 0.53 4.21
C ASP A 261 -1.74 1.02 5.52
N ALA A 262 -1.23 2.13 6.02
CA ALA A 262 -1.66 2.73 7.28
C ALA A 262 -1.81 4.25 7.16
N VAL A 263 -2.57 4.85 8.07
CA VAL A 263 -2.78 6.29 8.15
C VAL A 263 -2.80 6.76 9.60
N SER A 264 -2.14 7.88 9.88
CA SER A 264 -2.30 8.62 11.13
C SER A 264 -3.53 9.51 11.00
N LEU A 265 -4.50 9.34 11.91
CA LEU A 265 -5.71 10.12 11.95
C LEU A 265 -5.47 11.50 12.57
N LYS A 266 -6.35 12.46 12.30
CA LYS A 266 -6.29 13.82 12.86
C LYS A 266 -6.42 13.86 14.40
N ASP A 267 -6.99 12.82 15.00
CA ASP A 267 -7.14 12.67 16.46
C ASP A 267 -5.94 11.98 17.14
N GLY A 268 -4.92 11.61 16.37
CA GLY A 268 -3.68 11.00 16.87
C GLY A 268 -3.66 9.47 16.82
N ARG A 269 -4.79 8.82 16.59
CA ARG A 269 -4.86 7.36 16.40
C ARG A 269 -4.33 6.98 15.02
N HIS A 270 -4.04 5.69 14.85
CA HIS A 270 -3.56 5.11 13.60
C HIS A 270 -4.46 3.98 13.15
N LEU A 271 -4.75 3.91 11.85
CA LEU A 271 -5.43 2.76 11.24
C LEU A 271 -4.48 2.04 10.31
N LEU A 272 -4.54 0.72 10.33
CA LEU A 272 -3.79 -0.19 9.45
C LEU A 272 -4.77 -1.09 8.72
N VAL A 273 -4.55 -1.28 7.41
CA VAL A 273 -5.27 -2.27 6.59
C VAL A 273 -4.27 -3.32 6.14
N TYR A 274 -4.56 -4.59 6.45
CA TYR A 274 -3.63 -5.69 6.24
C TYR A 274 -4.35 -7.04 6.17
N ASN A 275 -3.65 -8.08 5.73
CA ASN A 275 -4.13 -9.46 5.81
C ASN A 275 -3.54 -10.09 7.09
N PRO A 276 -4.36 -10.44 8.11
CA PRO A 276 -3.90 -10.95 9.41
C PRO A 276 -3.63 -12.46 9.39
N THR A 277 -2.91 -12.93 8.37
CA THR A 277 -2.44 -14.30 8.22
C THR A 277 -0.91 -14.31 8.17
N GLY A 278 -0.28 -15.42 8.44
CA GLY A 278 1.18 -15.55 8.42
C GLY A 278 1.69 -16.24 7.16
N GLY A 279 3.00 -16.39 7.08
CA GLY A 279 3.69 -17.14 6.03
C GLY A 279 4.32 -16.26 4.94
N ASP A 280 5.15 -16.90 4.10
CA ASP A 280 5.71 -16.27 2.89
C ASP A 280 4.84 -16.68 1.69
N TRP A 281 4.18 -15.70 1.05
CA TRP A 281 3.18 -15.91 0.02
C TRP A 281 1.95 -16.72 0.50
N GLY A 282 1.47 -16.39 1.70
CA GLY A 282 0.24 -16.96 2.27
C GLY A 282 -1.03 -16.33 1.66
N HIS A 283 -2.19 -16.82 2.12
CA HIS A 283 -3.51 -16.36 1.67
C HIS A 283 -3.71 -14.87 1.98
N ARG A 284 -4.34 -14.16 1.04
CA ARG A 284 -4.66 -12.73 1.15
C ARG A 284 -6.13 -12.49 1.50
N VAL A 285 -6.66 -13.38 2.30
CA VAL A 285 -7.98 -13.33 2.93
C VAL A 285 -7.87 -13.84 4.37
N PRO A 286 -8.52 -13.19 5.35
CA PRO A 286 -9.32 -11.95 5.25
C PRO A 286 -8.48 -10.69 4.99
N LEU A 287 -9.15 -9.58 4.64
CA LEU A 287 -8.59 -8.23 4.67
C LEU A 287 -9.19 -7.46 5.84
N SER A 288 -8.38 -6.97 6.74
CA SER A 288 -8.81 -6.44 8.03
C SER A 288 -8.35 -5.02 8.29
N VAL A 289 -9.09 -4.32 9.16
CA VAL A 289 -8.70 -3.03 9.73
C VAL A 289 -8.26 -3.25 11.18
N ALA A 290 -7.13 -2.65 11.54
CA ALA A 290 -6.66 -2.55 12.92
C ALA A 290 -6.45 -1.09 13.32
N ILE A 291 -6.51 -0.82 14.63
CA ILE A 291 -6.29 0.50 15.23
C ILE A 291 -5.20 0.45 16.30
N SER A 292 -4.49 1.55 16.43
CA SER A 292 -3.51 1.76 17.51
C SER A 292 -3.49 3.23 17.91
N SER A 293 -3.27 3.51 19.19
CA SER A 293 -3.02 4.87 19.73
C SER A 293 -1.52 5.17 19.89
N ASP A 294 -0.65 4.15 19.89
CA ASP A 294 0.77 4.27 20.20
C ASP A 294 1.71 3.72 19.10
N GLY A 295 1.15 3.05 18.07
CA GLY A 295 1.91 2.37 17.01
C GLY A 295 2.56 1.05 17.45
N HIS A 296 2.48 0.69 18.74
CA HIS A 296 3.03 -0.54 19.29
C HIS A 296 1.96 -1.61 19.50
N THR A 297 0.86 -1.21 20.14
CA THR A 297 -0.27 -2.08 20.44
C THR A 297 -1.35 -1.90 19.38
N TRP A 298 -1.69 -2.98 18.68
CA TRP A 298 -2.69 -2.96 17.62
C TRP A 298 -3.88 -3.84 17.97
N THR A 299 -5.07 -3.28 17.85
CA THR A 299 -6.34 -4.01 18.02
C THR A 299 -6.98 -4.20 16.65
N ARG A 300 -7.19 -5.46 16.22
CA ARG A 300 -7.97 -5.77 15.02
C ARG A 300 -9.43 -5.44 15.30
N LEU A 301 -10.04 -4.62 14.44
CA LEU A 301 -11.40 -4.12 14.63
C LEU A 301 -12.44 -5.00 13.92
N PHE A 302 -12.29 -5.17 12.62
CA PHE A 302 -13.21 -5.93 11.77
C PHE A 302 -12.55 -6.28 10.42
N ASP A 303 -13.21 -7.17 9.68
CA ASP A 303 -12.81 -7.50 8.32
C ASP A 303 -13.59 -6.66 7.31
N LEU A 304 -12.87 -6.06 6.38
CA LEU A 304 -13.43 -5.50 5.15
C LEU A 304 -13.96 -6.64 4.27
N GLU A 305 -13.12 -7.67 4.11
CA GLU A 305 -13.47 -8.91 3.42
C GLU A 305 -13.16 -10.10 4.34
N PRO A 306 -14.20 -10.76 4.88
CA PRO A 306 -14.02 -11.92 5.74
C PRO A 306 -13.67 -13.18 4.94
N LEU A 307 -12.95 -14.10 5.54
CA LEU A 307 -12.87 -15.46 5.03
C LEU A 307 -14.19 -16.19 5.35
N LEU A 308 -15.03 -16.39 4.34
CA LEU A 308 -16.34 -17.04 4.50
C LEU A 308 -16.23 -18.56 4.47
N ASP A 309 -15.37 -19.11 3.63
CA ASP A 309 -15.12 -20.55 3.50
C ASP A 309 -13.62 -20.81 3.43
N PRO A 310 -13.03 -21.53 4.39
CA PRO A 310 -11.62 -21.89 4.36
C PRO A 310 -11.19 -22.70 3.11
N GLU A 311 -12.12 -23.39 2.45
CA GLU A 311 -11.83 -24.19 1.25
C GLU A 311 -11.61 -23.30 0.02
N THR A 312 -12.18 -22.07 0.00
CA THR A 312 -12.03 -21.10 -1.10
C THR A 312 -10.89 -20.10 -0.89
N ALA A 313 -10.19 -20.16 0.23
CA ALA A 313 -9.14 -19.21 0.61
C ALA A 313 -8.01 -19.06 -0.44
N GLU A 314 -7.75 -20.09 -1.26
CA GLU A 314 -6.76 -20.03 -2.34
C GLU A 314 -7.28 -19.32 -3.59
N GLU A 315 -8.60 -19.21 -3.73
CA GLU A 315 -9.26 -18.59 -4.90
C GLU A 315 -9.56 -17.10 -4.67
N GLU A 316 -9.49 -16.63 -3.41
CA GLU A 316 -9.84 -15.27 -3.02
C GLU A 316 -8.58 -14.44 -2.75
N GLU A 317 -8.53 -13.24 -3.35
CA GLU A 317 -7.47 -12.28 -3.12
C GLU A 317 -8.03 -10.87 -2.86
N TYR A 318 -7.87 -10.38 -1.62
CA TYR A 318 -8.17 -9.01 -1.22
C TYR A 318 -6.89 -8.36 -0.72
N SER A 319 -6.30 -7.51 -1.53
CA SER A 319 -4.91 -7.15 -1.32
C SER A 319 -4.55 -5.74 -1.77
N TYR A 320 -3.35 -5.32 -1.40
CA TYR A 320 -2.78 -4.02 -1.77
C TYR A 320 -3.71 -2.85 -1.43
N PRO A 321 -4.14 -2.74 -0.15
CA PRO A 321 -4.98 -1.63 0.28
C PRO A 321 -4.22 -0.30 0.20
N SER A 322 -4.95 0.78 -0.02
CA SER A 322 -4.50 2.15 0.20
C SER A 322 -5.52 2.85 1.08
N ILE A 323 -5.07 3.57 2.10
CA ILE A 323 -5.92 4.24 3.09
C ILE A 323 -5.51 5.69 3.26
N ILE A 324 -6.50 6.60 3.28
CA ILE A 324 -6.31 8.02 3.59
C ILE A 324 -7.39 8.50 4.56
N GLN A 325 -7.11 9.56 5.30
CA GLN A 325 -8.15 10.39 5.91
C GLN A 325 -8.32 11.65 5.07
N ALA A 326 -9.49 11.83 4.48
CA ALA A 326 -9.82 12.96 3.62
C ALA A 326 -10.05 14.26 4.43
N PRO A 327 -10.14 15.43 3.77
CA PRO A 327 -10.39 16.71 4.44
C PRO A 327 -11.69 16.76 5.23
N ASP A 328 -12.73 16.05 4.80
CA ASP A 328 -14.03 15.92 5.49
C ASP A 328 -13.97 15.09 6.79
N GLY A 329 -12.80 14.51 7.10
CA GLY A 329 -12.55 13.68 8.27
C GLY A 329 -12.89 12.21 8.11
N LYS A 330 -13.49 11.80 6.98
CA LYS A 330 -13.74 10.38 6.69
C LYS A 330 -12.46 9.67 6.27
N VAL A 331 -12.44 8.38 6.51
CA VAL A 331 -11.37 7.50 6.06
C VAL A 331 -11.83 6.77 4.82
N HIS A 332 -11.02 6.86 3.76
CA HIS A 332 -11.26 6.17 2.50
C HIS A 332 -10.21 5.08 2.31
N ILE A 333 -10.66 3.89 1.98
CA ILE A 333 -9.85 2.72 1.72
C ILE A 333 -10.18 2.22 0.32
N VAL A 334 -9.16 1.93 -0.47
CA VAL A 334 -9.31 1.18 -1.73
C VAL A 334 -8.41 -0.04 -1.68
N TYR A 335 -8.84 -1.12 -2.31
CA TYR A 335 -8.04 -2.35 -2.43
C TYR A 335 -8.41 -3.14 -3.68
N THR A 336 -7.47 -3.97 -4.11
CA THR A 336 -7.70 -4.92 -5.20
C THR A 336 -8.63 -6.03 -4.73
N TRP A 337 -9.71 -6.26 -5.46
CA TRP A 337 -10.68 -7.33 -5.24
C TRP A 337 -10.51 -8.38 -6.33
N ASN A 338 -10.01 -9.57 -5.97
CA ASN A 338 -9.79 -10.74 -6.84
C ASN A 338 -9.04 -10.42 -8.14
N ARG A 339 -8.19 -9.37 -8.15
CA ARG A 339 -7.51 -8.84 -9.35
C ARG A 339 -8.42 -8.44 -10.50
N GLN A 340 -9.73 -8.35 -10.28
CA GLN A 340 -10.75 -8.06 -11.30
C GLN A 340 -11.23 -6.60 -11.24
N THR A 341 -11.37 -6.07 -10.03
CA THR A 341 -11.83 -4.70 -9.80
C THR A 341 -11.16 -4.10 -8.57
N VAL A 342 -11.48 -2.84 -8.30
CA VAL A 342 -11.04 -2.10 -7.11
C VAL A 342 -12.27 -1.77 -6.28
N LYS A 343 -12.25 -2.14 -5.00
CA LYS A 343 -13.31 -1.80 -4.05
C LYS A 343 -12.95 -0.57 -3.25
N HIS A 344 -13.92 0.28 -2.98
CA HIS A 344 -13.84 1.49 -2.19
C HIS A 344 -14.70 1.36 -0.95
N VAL A 345 -14.13 1.71 0.22
CA VAL A 345 -14.83 1.69 1.51
C VAL A 345 -14.62 3.01 2.21
N VAL A 346 -15.70 3.56 2.79
CA VAL A 346 -15.67 4.79 3.58
C VAL A 346 -15.98 4.49 5.04
N LEU A 347 -15.11 4.93 5.95
CA LEU A 347 -15.30 4.80 7.39
C LEU A 347 -15.49 6.16 8.06
N ASP A 348 -16.32 6.16 9.09
CA ASP A 348 -16.41 7.25 10.07
C ASP A 348 -15.50 6.92 11.27
N PRO A 349 -14.30 7.50 11.38
CA PRO A 349 -13.39 7.18 12.48
C PRO A 349 -13.91 7.60 13.86
N THR A 350 -14.90 8.52 13.93
CA THR A 350 -15.52 8.94 15.19
C THR A 350 -16.40 7.86 15.79
N ARG A 351 -16.83 6.88 15.01
CA ARG A 351 -17.62 5.73 15.46
C ARG A 351 -16.75 4.53 15.85
N ILE A 352 -15.44 4.65 15.72
CA ILE A 352 -14.49 3.62 16.15
C ILE A 352 -14.06 3.95 17.59
N GLN A 353 -14.34 3.06 18.51
CA GLN A 353 -13.87 3.13 19.91
C GLN A 353 -12.77 2.08 20.09
N GLU A 354 -11.68 2.46 20.77
CA GLU A 354 -10.74 1.48 21.31
C GLU A 354 -11.45 0.75 22.45
N GLY A 355 -11.52 -0.56 22.34
CA GLY A 355 -12.17 -1.42 23.33
C GLY A 355 -11.41 -1.53 24.65
#